data_9b68dbc41934b8cc963b67e0f29bdaac
#
_entry.id   9b68dbc41934b8cc963b67e0f29bdaac
#
_cell.length_a   1.000
_cell.length_b   1.000
_cell.length_c   1.000
_cell.angle_alpha   90.00
_cell.angle_beta   90.00
_cell.angle_gamma   90.00
#
_symmetry.space_group_name_H-M   'P 1'
#
loop_
_entity.id
_entity.type
_entity.pdbx_description
1 polymer ?
#
loop_
_entity_poly.entity_id
_entity_poly.type
_entity_poly.pdbx_seq_one_letter_code
_entity_poly.pdbx_strand_id
1 'polypeptide(L)'
;MRLSIKGDYTKEIPFDYLELAKRMWFESYRDNSLSLSYSGYPEIVEDGDLAIHLKLNKQEYDERWSEVPIQEGIKYRFYSQIDEYLNLDYEDAYVTDFRENGKCLRLASTHLELLTLDKRAFYIMAIEIATVFNGQISEDDKKTWITIEEFKEKHKDILSLTFEEANEMSLEEIQTIDVADDPIWEGLDRKREEYIKIHGERVYDDEEED
;
A
#
# COMPACT_ATOMS: atom_id res chain seq x y z
N MET A 1 1.19 -6.06 -3.37
CA MET A 1 2.06 -5.39 -4.38
C MET A 1 3.10 -4.52 -3.67
N ARG A 2 4.26 -4.25 -4.30
CA ARG A 2 5.31 -3.41 -3.70
C ARG A 2 6.04 -2.62 -4.78
N LEU A 3 6.31 -1.34 -4.50
CA LEU A 3 7.12 -0.46 -5.35
C LEU A 3 8.17 0.23 -4.48
N SER A 4 9.30 0.59 -5.08
CA SER A 4 10.31 1.42 -4.43
C SER A 4 10.49 2.72 -5.23
N ILE A 5 10.72 3.82 -4.52
CA ILE A 5 10.99 5.12 -5.12
C ILE A 5 12.33 5.62 -4.57
N LYS A 6 13.24 5.99 -5.46
CA LYS A 6 14.46 6.73 -5.10
C LYS A 6 14.37 8.14 -5.64
N GLY A 7 14.97 9.09 -4.94
CA GLY A 7 14.93 10.48 -5.37
C GLY A 7 15.65 11.44 -4.40
N ASP A 8 15.36 12.71 -4.52
CA ASP A 8 15.91 13.78 -3.68
C ASP A 8 15.04 13.99 -2.44
N TYR A 9 15.35 13.30 -1.36
CA TYR A 9 14.60 13.34 -0.10
C TYR A 9 14.86 14.58 0.76
N THR A 10 15.62 15.54 0.26
CA THR A 10 15.74 16.85 0.91
C THR A 10 14.51 17.72 0.72
N LYS A 11 13.60 17.31 -0.16
CA LYS A 11 12.35 18.01 -0.45
C LYS A 11 11.25 17.57 0.50
N GLU A 12 10.45 18.54 0.90
CA GLU A 12 9.22 18.29 1.65
C GLU A 12 8.09 17.85 0.71
N ILE A 13 7.17 17.04 1.21
CA ILE A 13 5.94 16.70 0.50
C ILE A 13 5.03 17.93 0.57
N PRO A 14 4.65 18.54 -0.58
CA PRO A 14 3.93 19.81 -0.61
C PRO A 14 2.42 19.69 -0.41
N PHE A 15 1.92 18.51 -0.06
CA PHE A 15 0.50 18.22 0.12
C PHE A 15 0.29 17.31 1.32
N ASP A 16 -0.85 17.44 1.96
CA ASP A 16 -1.25 16.55 3.02
C ASP A 16 -1.82 15.21 2.48
N TYR A 17 -2.10 14.27 3.38
CA TYR A 17 -2.62 12.95 3.03
C TYR A 17 -4.01 13.01 2.36
N LEU A 18 -4.84 14.03 2.66
CA LEU A 18 -6.16 14.18 2.02
C LEU A 18 -6.00 14.64 0.57
N GLU A 19 -5.08 15.57 0.30
CA GLU A 19 -4.78 15.99 -1.06
C GLU A 19 -4.18 14.84 -1.87
N LEU A 20 -3.28 14.06 -1.28
CA LEU A 20 -2.73 12.87 -1.91
C LEU A 20 -3.84 11.86 -2.24
N ALA A 21 -4.69 11.54 -1.28
CA ALA A 21 -5.80 10.61 -1.46
C ALA A 21 -6.77 11.06 -2.57
N LYS A 22 -7.07 12.35 -2.66
CA LYS A 22 -7.89 12.89 -3.75
C LYS A 22 -7.27 12.65 -5.11
N ARG A 23 -5.97 12.87 -5.25
CA ARG A 23 -5.25 12.61 -6.50
C ARG A 23 -5.21 11.12 -6.85
N MET A 24 -5.09 10.25 -5.84
CA MET A 24 -5.02 8.81 -6.01
C MET A 24 -6.31 8.20 -6.54
N TRP A 25 -7.45 8.57 -5.96
CA TRP A 25 -8.74 7.94 -6.29
C TRP A 25 -9.60 8.78 -7.22
N PHE A 26 -9.54 10.12 -7.15
CA PHE A 26 -10.46 11.00 -7.87
C PHE A 26 -9.72 11.95 -8.83
N GLU A 27 -10.23 12.09 -10.06
CA GLU A 27 -9.69 13.00 -11.08
C GLU A 27 -10.10 14.45 -10.84
N SER A 28 -11.29 14.64 -10.32
CA SER A 28 -11.84 15.95 -10.00
C SER A 28 -12.45 15.93 -8.60
N TYR A 29 -12.29 17.03 -7.93
CA TYR A 29 -12.79 17.30 -6.61
C TYR A 29 -14.32 17.13 -6.58
N ARG A 30 -14.80 15.97 -6.21
CA ARG A 30 -16.19 15.80 -5.84
C ARG A 30 -16.28 15.97 -4.34
N ASP A 31 -16.86 17.09 -3.95
CA ASP A 31 -17.30 17.40 -2.59
C ASP A 31 -16.34 17.11 -1.42
N ASN A 32 -16.45 17.88 -0.33
CA ASN A 32 -15.58 17.84 0.84
C ASN A 32 -15.69 16.58 1.73
N SER A 33 -16.43 15.57 1.31
CA SER A 33 -16.69 14.36 2.09
C SER A 33 -15.87 13.16 1.60
N LEU A 34 -14.53 13.28 1.64
CA LEU A 34 -13.69 12.13 1.39
C LEU A 34 -13.74 11.18 2.59
N SER A 35 -14.30 9.99 2.42
CA SER A 35 -14.33 8.96 3.45
C SER A 35 -13.09 8.09 3.35
N LEU A 36 -12.13 8.37 4.23
CA LEU A 36 -10.86 7.65 4.32
C LEU A 36 -10.59 7.18 5.74
N SER A 37 -9.92 6.04 5.84
CA SER A 37 -9.15 5.70 7.02
C SER A 37 -7.68 6.01 6.74
N TYR A 38 -7.01 6.67 7.67
CA TYR A 38 -5.60 6.99 7.54
C TYR A 38 -4.88 6.83 8.87
N SER A 39 -3.59 6.56 8.78
CA SER A 39 -2.67 6.62 9.92
C SER A 39 -1.27 6.95 9.41
N GLY A 40 -0.38 7.32 10.33
CA GLY A 40 1.03 7.56 10.04
C GLY A 40 1.43 9.02 10.24
N TYR A 41 2.67 9.30 9.87
CA TYR A 41 3.31 10.60 9.99
C TYR A 41 3.64 11.12 8.60
N PRO A 42 3.00 12.23 8.14
CA PRO A 42 3.20 12.75 6.78
C PRO A 42 4.50 13.54 6.61
N GLU A 43 5.25 13.77 7.68
CA GLU A 43 6.48 14.55 7.67
C GLU A 43 7.68 13.62 7.57
N ILE A 44 8.64 13.97 6.70
CA ILE A 44 9.96 13.35 6.75
C ILE A 44 10.67 13.97 7.94
N VAL A 45 10.70 13.26 9.04
CA VAL A 45 11.53 13.64 10.19
C VAL A 45 12.97 13.27 9.89
N GLU A 46 13.94 14.01 10.41
CA GLU A 46 15.38 13.77 10.21
C GLU A 46 15.79 12.31 10.51
N ASP A 47 15.00 11.59 11.30
CA ASP A 47 15.21 10.20 11.68
C ASP A 47 14.54 9.15 10.75
N GLY A 48 13.89 9.58 9.67
CA GLY A 48 13.34 8.65 8.65
C GLY A 48 11.95 8.09 8.94
N ASP A 49 11.14 8.76 9.74
CA ASP A 49 9.82 8.28 10.20
C ASP A 49 8.64 8.59 9.27
N LEU A 50 8.89 8.83 7.97
CA LEU A 50 7.80 9.01 7.03
C LEU A 50 6.98 7.72 6.92
N ALA A 51 5.75 7.76 7.35
CA ALA A 51 4.77 6.70 7.16
C ALA A 51 3.40 7.28 6.84
N ILE A 52 2.80 6.87 5.74
CA ILE A 52 1.43 7.25 5.34
C ILE A 52 0.68 5.97 4.97
N HIS A 53 -0.42 5.71 5.64
CA HIS A 53 -1.28 4.57 5.38
C HIS A 53 -2.68 5.07 5.03
N LEU A 54 -3.15 4.75 3.82
CA LEU A 54 -4.42 5.23 3.30
C LEU A 54 -5.30 4.07 2.86
N LYS A 55 -6.57 4.13 3.23
CA LYS A 55 -7.62 3.21 2.79
C LYS A 55 -8.86 3.99 2.40
N LEU A 56 -9.38 3.75 1.20
CA LEU A 56 -10.68 4.27 0.77
C LEU A 56 -11.79 3.45 1.40
N ASN A 57 -12.78 4.11 2.02
CA ASN A 57 -14.00 3.47 2.51
C ASN A 57 -14.98 3.29 1.35
N LYS A 58 -14.74 2.26 0.52
CA LYS A 58 -15.40 2.04 -0.78
C LYS A 58 -16.92 2.06 -0.69
N GLN A 59 -17.48 1.52 0.40
CA GLN A 59 -18.94 1.46 0.62
C GLN A 59 -19.62 2.85 0.73
N GLU A 60 -18.87 3.89 1.07
CA GLU A 60 -19.40 5.26 1.13
C GLU A 60 -19.58 5.88 -0.27
N TYR A 61 -18.96 5.28 -1.28
CA TYR A 61 -19.03 5.73 -2.67
C TYR A 61 -19.94 4.85 -3.51
N ASP A 62 -20.05 3.57 -3.14
CA ASP A 62 -20.86 2.60 -3.84
C ASP A 62 -21.37 1.53 -2.86
N GLU A 63 -22.68 1.51 -2.60
CA GLU A 63 -23.32 0.60 -1.65
C GLU A 63 -23.12 -0.88 -1.97
N ARG A 64 -22.86 -1.22 -3.24
CA ARG A 64 -22.59 -2.60 -3.68
C ARG A 64 -21.38 -3.22 -2.96
N TRP A 65 -20.43 -2.42 -2.49
CA TRP A 65 -19.33 -2.91 -1.67
C TRP A 65 -19.77 -3.50 -0.33
N SER A 66 -20.92 -3.06 0.20
CA SER A 66 -21.52 -3.62 1.42
C SER A 66 -22.15 -4.98 1.20
N GLU A 67 -22.50 -5.30 -0.03
CA GLU A 67 -23.13 -6.56 -0.43
C GLU A 67 -22.12 -7.65 -0.80
N VAL A 68 -20.84 -7.30 -0.94
CA VAL A 68 -19.78 -8.27 -1.25
C VAL A 68 -19.68 -9.30 -0.12
N PRO A 69 -19.89 -10.59 -0.42
CA PRO A 69 -19.85 -11.64 0.61
C PRO A 69 -18.48 -11.69 1.26
N ILE A 70 -18.46 -11.68 2.59
CA ILE A 70 -17.25 -12.07 3.32
C ILE A 70 -17.13 -13.58 3.14
N GLN A 71 -16.10 -14.04 2.44
CA GLN A 71 -15.92 -15.47 2.19
C GLN A 71 -15.81 -16.25 3.50
N GLU A 72 -16.47 -17.40 3.56
CA GLU A 72 -16.39 -18.31 4.69
C GLU A 72 -14.93 -18.77 4.89
N GLY A 73 -14.41 -18.60 6.09
CA GLY A 73 -13.03 -18.97 6.43
C GLY A 73 -12.08 -17.80 6.68
N ILE A 74 -12.41 -16.60 6.23
CA ILE A 74 -11.64 -15.41 6.60
C ILE A 74 -11.97 -15.06 8.06
N LYS A 75 -11.06 -15.35 8.96
CA LYS A 75 -11.20 -15.07 10.40
C LYS A 75 -11.36 -13.60 10.74
N TYR A 76 -10.87 -12.72 9.86
CA TYR A 76 -10.86 -11.28 10.09
C TYR A 76 -11.18 -10.54 8.79
N ARG A 77 -12.13 -9.60 8.86
CA ARG A 77 -12.50 -8.69 7.76
C ARG A 77 -11.29 -7.91 7.20
N PHE A 78 -10.24 -7.75 8.00
CA PHE A 78 -8.99 -7.09 7.61
C PHE A 78 -8.20 -7.79 6.49
N TYR A 79 -8.52 -9.02 6.16
CA TYR A 79 -7.92 -9.77 5.05
C TYR A 79 -8.75 -9.72 3.77
N SER A 80 -9.87 -9.00 3.79
CA SER A 80 -10.65 -8.79 2.58
C SER A 80 -10.04 -7.64 1.77
N GLN A 81 -9.90 -7.83 0.46
CA GLN A 81 -9.48 -6.76 -0.46
C GLN A 81 -10.44 -5.56 -0.50
N ILE A 82 -11.60 -5.65 0.16
CA ILE A 82 -12.48 -4.51 0.42
C ILE A 82 -11.76 -3.47 1.29
N ASP A 83 -10.96 -3.94 2.25
CA ASP A 83 -10.25 -3.12 3.24
C ASP A 83 -8.76 -2.99 2.90
N GLU A 84 -8.44 -2.67 1.64
CA GLU A 84 -7.07 -2.48 1.17
C GLU A 84 -6.43 -1.22 1.73
N TYR A 85 -5.26 -1.37 2.35
CA TYR A 85 -4.39 -0.26 2.74
C TYR A 85 -3.24 -0.07 1.75
N LEU A 86 -3.05 1.17 1.34
CA LEU A 86 -1.91 1.60 0.54
C LEU A 86 -0.93 2.34 1.45
N ASN A 87 0.26 1.79 1.60
CA ASN A 87 1.24 2.21 2.58
C ASN A 87 2.45 2.82 1.89
N LEU A 88 2.88 3.98 2.37
CA LEU A 88 4.13 4.62 2.02
C LEU A 88 4.99 4.68 3.28
N ASP A 89 6.14 4.06 3.24
CA ASP A 89 7.09 4.04 4.34
C ASP A 89 8.47 4.47 3.86
N TYR A 90 9.23 5.12 4.75
CA TYR A 90 10.64 5.36 4.53
C TYR A 90 11.44 4.12 4.93
N GLU A 91 12.22 3.59 4.00
CA GLU A 91 13.05 2.42 4.22
C GLU A 91 14.51 2.85 4.32
N ASP A 92 15.07 2.84 5.55
CA ASP A 92 16.48 3.07 5.73
C ASP A 92 17.26 1.77 5.46
N ALA A 93 18.33 1.89 4.67
CA ALA A 93 19.22 0.78 4.34
C ALA A 93 19.90 0.14 5.57
N TYR A 94 19.91 0.83 6.72
CA TYR A 94 20.49 0.30 7.96
C TYR A 94 19.62 -0.75 8.66
N VAL A 95 18.30 -0.77 8.39
CA VAL A 95 17.36 -1.73 9.00
C VAL A 95 17.36 -3.06 8.25
N THR A 96 17.70 -3.04 6.98
CA THR A 96 17.83 -4.23 6.15
C THR A 96 19.29 -4.37 5.72
N ASP A 97 19.87 -5.56 5.80
CA ASP A 97 21.27 -5.90 5.49
C ASP A 97 21.71 -5.58 4.02
N PHE A 98 20.98 -4.68 3.35
CA PHE A 98 21.21 -4.24 1.97
C PHE A 98 22.09 -2.99 1.92
N ARG A 99 23.35 -3.17 2.22
CA ARG A 99 24.40 -2.12 2.31
C ARG A 99 24.68 -1.36 1.01
N GLU A 100 24.05 -1.72 -0.11
CA GLU A 100 24.39 -1.15 -1.42
C GLU A 100 23.35 -0.20 -2.02
N ASN A 101 22.10 -0.15 -1.52
CA ASN A 101 21.02 0.51 -2.26
C ASN A 101 20.52 1.85 -1.70
N GLY A 102 21.12 2.38 -0.66
CA GLY A 102 20.76 3.71 -0.14
C GLY A 102 19.33 3.80 0.40
N LYS A 103 18.97 4.97 0.86
CA LYS A 103 17.64 5.31 1.33
C LYS A 103 16.63 5.27 0.19
N CYS A 104 15.46 4.69 0.41
CA CYS A 104 14.34 4.72 -0.54
C CYS A 104 13.00 4.78 0.17
N LEU A 105 11.99 5.25 -0.55
CA LEU A 105 10.61 5.11 -0.11
C LEU A 105 10.06 3.79 -0.64
N ARG A 106 9.32 3.09 0.20
CA ARG A 106 8.63 1.86 -0.13
C ARG A 106 7.13 2.11 -0.13
N LEU A 107 6.50 1.82 -1.26
CA LEU A 107 5.06 1.68 -1.33
C LEU A 107 4.71 0.20 -1.24
N ALA A 108 3.73 -0.12 -0.40
CA ALA A 108 3.23 -1.48 -0.25
C ALA A 108 1.71 -1.49 -0.11
N SER A 109 1.09 -2.49 -0.68
CA SER A 109 -0.32 -2.82 -0.45
C SER A 109 -0.42 -3.94 0.60
N THR A 110 -1.55 -4.04 1.26
CA THR A 110 -1.84 -5.14 2.18
C THR A 110 -1.87 -6.47 1.43
N HIS A 111 -2.50 -6.49 0.25
CA HIS A 111 -2.62 -7.70 -0.57
C HIS A 111 -1.63 -7.71 -1.73
N LEU A 112 -1.23 -8.91 -2.17
CA LEU A 112 -0.33 -9.08 -3.31
C LEU A 112 -1.00 -8.72 -4.63
N GLU A 113 -2.28 -9.06 -4.76
CA GLU A 113 -3.11 -8.75 -5.91
C GLU A 113 -4.10 -7.65 -5.53
N LEU A 114 -3.95 -6.50 -6.16
CA LEU A 114 -4.82 -5.36 -5.96
C LEU A 114 -5.99 -5.41 -6.95
N LEU A 115 -7.16 -5.07 -6.46
CA LEU A 115 -8.29 -4.71 -7.32
C LEU A 115 -7.94 -3.50 -8.18
N THR A 116 -8.54 -3.40 -9.35
CA THR A 116 -8.21 -2.35 -10.34
C THR A 116 -8.30 -0.94 -9.76
N LEU A 117 -9.30 -0.66 -8.91
CA LEU A 117 -9.46 0.64 -8.25
C LEU A 117 -8.27 0.99 -7.36
N ASP A 118 -7.86 0.06 -6.50
CA ASP A 118 -6.73 0.28 -5.59
C ASP A 118 -5.39 0.23 -6.34
N LYS A 119 -5.27 -0.59 -7.38
CA LYS A 119 -4.09 -0.62 -8.25
C LYS A 119 -3.87 0.70 -8.96
N ARG A 120 -4.94 1.30 -9.49
CA ARG A 120 -4.90 2.64 -10.10
C ARG A 120 -4.43 3.67 -9.07
N ALA A 121 -5.05 3.69 -7.89
CA ALA A 121 -4.66 4.60 -6.82
C ALA A 121 -3.20 4.41 -6.38
N PHE A 122 -2.74 3.18 -6.27
CA PHE A 122 -1.37 2.82 -5.92
C PHE A 122 -0.35 3.33 -6.94
N TYR A 123 -0.65 3.22 -8.23
CA TYR A 123 0.21 3.74 -9.29
C TYR A 123 0.23 5.27 -9.31
N ILE A 124 -0.91 5.92 -9.09
CA ILE A 124 -0.96 7.39 -8.98
C ILE A 124 -0.17 7.86 -7.77
N MET A 125 -0.29 7.19 -6.61
CA MET A 125 0.51 7.48 -5.43
C MET A 125 2.01 7.42 -5.74
N ALA A 126 2.46 6.36 -6.44
CA ALA A 126 3.86 6.23 -6.83
C ALA A 126 4.33 7.39 -7.73
N ILE A 127 3.49 7.81 -8.69
CA ILE A 127 3.78 8.92 -9.60
C ILE A 127 3.86 10.25 -8.86
N GLU A 128 2.89 10.53 -7.99
CA GLU A 128 2.84 11.79 -7.23
C GLU A 128 4.06 11.91 -6.31
N ILE A 129 4.39 10.87 -5.58
CA ILE A 129 5.54 10.83 -4.68
C ILE A 129 6.87 10.92 -5.48
N ALA A 130 7.01 10.13 -6.54
CA ALA A 130 8.21 10.20 -7.39
C ALA A 130 8.38 11.60 -8.02
N THR A 131 7.29 12.28 -8.39
CA THR A 131 7.32 13.62 -8.95
C THR A 131 7.86 14.63 -7.93
N VAL A 132 7.44 14.57 -6.66
CA VAL A 132 7.94 15.45 -5.60
C VAL A 132 9.44 15.34 -5.46
N PHE A 133 9.96 14.12 -5.46
CA PHE A 133 11.37 13.84 -5.20
C PHE A 133 12.26 13.83 -6.47
N ASN A 134 11.74 14.19 -7.66
CA ASN A 134 12.44 14.02 -8.95
C ASN A 134 12.96 12.59 -9.09
N GLY A 135 12.14 11.62 -8.75
CA GLY A 135 12.55 10.26 -8.48
C GLY A 135 12.41 9.33 -9.69
N GLN A 136 12.80 8.10 -9.43
CA GLN A 136 12.57 6.93 -10.28
C GLN A 136 11.86 5.86 -9.49
N ILE A 137 11.12 4.99 -10.19
CA ILE A 137 10.29 3.93 -9.61
C ILE A 137 10.91 2.58 -9.95
N SER A 138 10.88 1.64 -9.00
CA SER A 138 11.26 0.24 -9.21
C SER A 138 10.11 -0.68 -8.82
N GLU A 139 9.86 -1.67 -9.67
CA GLU A 139 8.82 -2.71 -9.49
C GLU A 139 9.41 -4.09 -9.19
N ASP A 140 10.73 -4.22 -9.18
CA ASP A 140 11.46 -5.49 -9.13
C ASP A 140 12.51 -5.55 -8.01
N ASP A 141 12.15 -5.06 -6.82
CA ASP A 141 13.04 -5.03 -5.67
C ASP A 141 14.34 -4.26 -5.91
N LYS A 142 14.23 -3.06 -6.48
CA LYS A 142 15.34 -2.13 -6.69
C LYS A 142 16.38 -2.60 -7.73
N LYS A 143 16.07 -3.61 -8.54
CA LYS A 143 16.98 -4.12 -9.58
C LYS A 143 17.01 -3.22 -10.79
N THR A 144 15.84 -2.73 -11.22
CA THR A 144 15.70 -1.77 -12.31
C THR A 144 14.96 -0.54 -11.86
N TRP A 145 15.37 0.61 -12.38
CA TRP A 145 14.77 1.90 -12.08
C TRP A 145 14.30 2.54 -13.37
N ILE A 146 13.03 2.89 -13.44
CA ILE A 146 12.41 3.53 -14.60
C ILE A 146 11.97 4.96 -14.27
N THR A 147 11.91 5.79 -15.28
CA THR A 147 11.40 7.16 -15.15
C THR A 147 9.89 7.16 -14.93
N ILE A 148 9.36 8.28 -14.48
CA ILE A 148 7.92 8.48 -14.31
C ILE A 148 7.19 8.30 -15.65
N GLU A 149 7.75 8.79 -16.75
CA GLU A 149 7.18 8.69 -18.09
C GLU A 149 7.12 7.23 -18.56
N GLU A 150 8.20 6.46 -18.35
CA GLU A 150 8.24 5.03 -18.67
C GLU A 150 7.22 4.25 -17.82
N PHE A 151 7.10 4.60 -16.53
CA PHE A 151 6.11 3.99 -15.65
C PHE A 151 4.68 4.29 -16.10
N LYS A 152 4.37 5.56 -16.45
CA LYS A 152 3.07 5.95 -16.99
C LYS A 152 2.72 5.22 -18.28
N GLU A 153 3.66 5.13 -19.21
CA GLU A 153 3.41 4.43 -20.48
C GLU A 153 3.20 2.92 -20.26
N LYS A 154 3.97 2.31 -19.35
CA LYS A 154 3.84 0.89 -19.00
C LYS A 154 2.46 0.55 -18.41
N HIS A 155 1.90 1.45 -17.61
CA HIS A 155 0.66 1.24 -16.86
C HIS A 155 -0.51 2.10 -17.37
N LYS A 156 -0.41 2.61 -18.60
CA LYS A 156 -1.41 3.53 -19.16
C LYS A 156 -2.83 2.99 -19.16
N ASP A 157 -2.99 1.68 -19.36
CA ASP A 157 -4.31 1.05 -19.41
C ASP A 157 -5.05 1.19 -18.06
N ILE A 158 -4.34 1.05 -16.96
CA ILE A 158 -4.89 1.25 -15.61
C ILE A 158 -5.02 2.74 -15.27
N LEU A 159 -3.99 3.52 -15.61
CA LEU A 159 -3.93 4.95 -15.28
C LEU A 159 -4.93 5.80 -16.08
N SER A 160 -5.39 5.32 -17.24
CA SER A 160 -6.39 6.02 -18.06
C SER A 160 -7.83 5.79 -17.61
N LEU A 161 -8.08 4.85 -16.72
CA LEU A 161 -9.42 4.58 -16.19
C LEU A 161 -9.91 5.76 -15.32
N THR A 162 -11.18 6.07 -15.41
CA THR A 162 -11.85 6.92 -14.43
C THR A 162 -12.06 6.19 -13.12
N PHE A 163 -12.46 6.90 -12.07
CA PHE A 163 -12.84 6.27 -10.80
C PHE A 163 -13.96 5.27 -11.01
N GLU A 164 -15.00 5.67 -11.75
CA GLU A 164 -16.19 4.86 -12.00
C GLU A 164 -15.85 3.59 -12.78
N GLU A 165 -15.03 3.69 -13.84
CA GLU A 165 -14.59 2.52 -14.61
C GLU A 165 -13.77 1.54 -13.76
N ALA A 166 -12.82 2.06 -12.98
CA ALA A 166 -12.00 1.24 -12.09
C ALA A 166 -12.84 0.60 -10.96
N ASN A 167 -13.87 1.29 -10.45
CA ASN A 167 -14.79 0.77 -9.46
C ASN A 167 -15.64 -0.38 -10.02
N GLU A 168 -16.22 -0.21 -11.23
CA GLU A 168 -16.98 -1.28 -11.87
C GLU A 168 -16.12 -2.54 -12.11
N MET A 169 -14.92 -2.38 -12.64
CA MET A 169 -14.00 -3.49 -12.84
C MET A 169 -13.67 -4.19 -11.51
N SER A 170 -13.44 -3.43 -10.45
CA SER A 170 -13.13 -3.98 -9.14
C SER A 170 -14.29 -4.74 -8.51
N LEU A 171 -15.52 -4.31 -8.73
CA LEU A 171 -16.73 -5.02 -8.28
C LEU A 171 -16.94 -6.34 -9.03
N GLU A 172 -16.50 -6.44 -10.28
CA GLU A 172 -16.49 -7.70 -11.02
C GLU A 172 -15.34 -8.60 -10.54
N GLU A 173 -14.14 -8.05 -10.38
CA GLU A 173 -12.95 -8.77 -9.95
C GLU A 173 -13.15 -9.42 -8.57
N ILE A 174 -13.72 -8.71 -7.60
CA ILE A 174 -13.91 -9.21 -6.23
C ILE A 174 -14.83 -10.45 -6.17
N GLN A 175 -15.69 -10.65 -7.18
CA GLN A 175 -16.55 -11.83 -7.26
C GLN A 175 -15.80 -13.09 -7.67
N THR A 176 -14.65 -12.93 -8.32
CA THR A 176 -13.89 -14.02 -8.93
C THR A 176 -12.55 -14.26 -8.27
N ILE A 177 -12.10 -13.34 -7.43
CA ILE A 177 -10.87 -13.52 -6.67
C ILE A 177 -11.09 -14.64 -5.66
N ASP A 178 -10.40 -15.76 -5.86
CA ASP A 178 -10.16 -16.69 -4.78
C ASP A 178 -9.37 -15.94 -3.71
N VAL A 179 -9.91 -15.86 -2.51
CA VAL A 179 -9.13 -15.44 -1.35
C VAL A 179 -8.08 -16.52 -1.15
N ALA A 180 -6.99 -16.39 -1.86
CA ALA A 180 -5.81 -17.16 -1.55
C ALA A 180 -5.42 -16.77 -0.13
N ASP A 181 -5.48 -17.72 0.79
CA ASP A 181 -4.73 -17.63 2.02
C ASP A 181 -3.32 -17.22 1.61
N ASP A 182 -2.90 -16.04 2.02
CA ASP A 182 -1.68 -15.43 1.50
C ASP A 182 -0.52 -16.40 1.77
N PRO A 183 0.12 -16.98 0.74
CA PRO A 183 1.21 -17.94 0.92
C PRO A 183 2.36 -17.39 1.77
N ILE A 184 2.44 -16.05 1.89
CA ILE A 184 3.41 -15.38 2.76
C ILE A 184 3.07 -15.66 4.23
N TRP A 185 1.81 -15.58 4.62
CA TRP A 185 1.37 -15.83 6.01
C TRP A 185 1.56 -17.30 6.38
N GLU A 186 1.17 -18.23 5.53
CA GLU A 186 1.45 -19.65 5.75
C GLU A 186 2.96 -19.93 5.89
N GLY A 187 3.78 -19.26 5.07
CA GLY A 187 5.23 -19.34 5.15
C GLY A 187 5.79 -18.78 6.46
N LEU A 188 5.23 -17.68 6.95
CA LEU A 188 5.62 -17.06 8.22
C LEU A 188 5.15 -17.88 9.41
N ASP A 189 3.91 -18.38 9.39
CA ASP A 189 3.38 -19.25 10.44
C ASP A 189 4.18 -20.54 10.55
N ARG A 190 4.52 -21.17 9.44
CA ARG A 190 5.38 -22.36 9.41
C ARG A 190 6.76 -22.08 10.00
N LYS A 191 7.39 -20.95 9.63
CA LYS A 191 8.68 -20.53 10.21
C LYS A 191 8.57 -20.24 11.70
N ARG A 192 7.48 -19.62 12.14
CA ARG A 192 7.19 -19.37 13.55
C ARG A 192 7.02 -20.67 14.32
N GLU A 193 6.25 -21.62 13.79
CA GLU A 193 6.08 -22.94 14.39
C GLU A 193 7.40 -23.71 14.48
N GLU A 194 8.22 -23.68 13.43
CA GLU A 194 9.55 -24.31 13.43
C GLU A 194 10.46 -23.66 14.46
N TYR A 195 10.45 -22.34 14.57
CA TYR A 195 11.21 -21.59 15.57
C TYR A 195 10.77 -21.96 16.99
N ILE A 196 9.46 -22.03 17.26
CA ILE A 196 8.90 -22.42 18.56
C ILE A 196 9.28 -23.86 18.91
N LYS A 197 9.25 -24.78 17.95
CA LYS A 197 9.67 -26.18 18.16
C LYS A 197 11.14 -26.31 18.57
N ILE A 198 12.00 -25.44 18.05
CA ILE A 198 13.45 -25.47 18.30
C ILE A 198 13.82 -24.73 19.60
N HIS A 199 13.19 -23.59 19.85
CA HIS A 199 13.62 -22.64 20.88
C HIS A 199 12.61 -22.47 22.04
N GLY A 200 11.45 -23.09 21.95
CA GLY A 200 10.34 -22.86 22.86
C GLY A 200 9.58 -21.55 22.54
N GLU A 201 8.42 -21.42 23.15
CA GLU A 201 7.62 -20.20 23.05
C GLU A 201 8.29 -19.08 23.83
N ARG A 202 8.42 -17.87 23.23
CA ARG A 202 8.92 -16.72 23.96
C ARG A 202 7.91 -16.34 25.03
N VAL A 203 8.27 -16.55 26.27
CA VAL A 203 7.56 -15.97 27.41
C VAL A 203 8.04 -14.52 27.51
N TYR A 204 7.16 -13.58 27.25
CA TYR A 204 7.39 -12.18 27.62
C TYR A 204 7.09 -12.14 29.11
N ASP A 205 8.12 -11.92 29.92
CA ASP A 205 7.92 -11.52 31.31
C ASP A 205 7.30 -10.12 31.24
N ASP A 206 6.00 -10.02 31.50
CA ASP A 206 5.36 -8.75 31.81
C ASP A 206 6.04 -8.27 33.11
N GLU A 207 7.04 -7.41 32.96
CA GLU A 207 7.59 -6.70 34.11
C GLU A 207 6.45 -5.84 34.65
N GLU A 208 5.92 -6.25 35.81
CA GLU A 208 4.97 -5.50 36.59
C GLU A 208 5.61 -4.12 36.87
N GLU A 209 5.07 -3.07 36.26
CA GLU A 209 5.34 -1.70 36.67
C GLU A 209 4.71 -1.50 38.06
N ASP A 210 5.58 -1.44 39.09
CA ASP A 210 5.27 -0.90 40.43
C ASP A 210 5.29 0.63 40.42
#